data_141badc42a31d216777dfe311fff0ab8
#
_entry.id   141badc42a31d216777dfe311fff0ab8
#
_cell.length_a   1.000
_cell.length_b   1.000
_cell.length_c   1.000
_cell.angle_alpha   90.00
_cell.angle_beta   90.00
_cell.angle_gamma   90.00
#
_symmetry.space_group_name_H-M   'P 1'
#
loop_
_entity.id
_entity.type
_entity.pdbx_description
1 polymer ?
#
loop_
_entity_poly.entity_id
_entity_poly.type
_entity_poly.pdbx_seq_one_letter_code
_entity_poly.pdbx_strand_id
1 'polypeptide(L)'
;MSENKEHPVPTEISLHRKSRLLKIAFSDGQSFLLPCEYLRVHSRAAEEVTRDAPVTGKEDVNIDSIEPQGSYALRIVFDDGHDTSIYSWETLYELGVNQERNWNAYLEGLAAAGYTRSGQKTGGDAAEERVITVLYFNYLANMMRRESEDVSPPDSVQDVQGLLQWLQRIKAERGYLLDPEHVRITVNKQFAEPFTRLTSGDEVAIVPNSPNPPAPPR
;
A
#
# COMPACT_ATOMS: atom_id res chain seq x y z
N MET A 1 -36.89 16.55 3.96
CA MET A 1 -36.36 16.39 2.59
C MET A 1 -35.02 15.78 2.76
N SER A 2 -34.94 14.46 2.63
CA SER A 2 -33.65 13.74 2.71
C SER A 2 -32.93 13.95 1.37
N GLU A 3 -31.83 14.68 1.36
CA GLU A 3 -30.92 14.72 0.23
C GLU A 3 -30.44 13.28 -0.01
N ASN A 4 -30.90 12.72 -1.11
CA ASN A 4 -30.39 11.45 -1.63
C ASN A 4 -28.96 11.76 -2.14
N LYS A 5 -27.96 11.62 -1.28
CA LYS A 5 -26.55 11.67 -1.68
C LYS A 5 -26.34 10.48 -2.63
N GLU A 6 -26.38 10.71 -3.92
CA GLU A 6 -25.94 9.71 -4.89
C GLU A 6 -24.47 9.42 -4.62
N HIS A 7 -24.21 8.27 -4.04
CA HIS A 7 -22.84 7.82 -3.82
C HIS A 7 -22.19 7.52 -5.17
N PRO A 8 -20.91 7.87 -5.36
CA PRO A 8 -20.20 7.56 -6.59
C PRO A 8 -20.26 6.06 -6.88
N VAL A 9 -20.49 5.71 -8.15
CA VAL A 9 -20.50 4.32 -8.60
C VAL A 9 -19.17 3.96 -9.24
N PRO A 10 -18.68 2.71 -9.10
CA PRO A 10 -17.46 2.29 -9.76
C PRO A 10 -17.58 2.35 -11.27
N THR A 11 -16.55 2.89 -11.93
CA THR A 11 -16.39 2.93 -13.38
C THR A 11 -15.36 1.90 -13.87
N GLU A 12 -14.42 1.53 -13.00
CA GLU A 12 -13.40 0.51 -13.28
C GLU A 12 -13.07 -0.26 -12.01
N ILE A 13 -12.96 -1.58 -12.11
CA ILE A 13 -12.47 -2.46 -11.03
C ILE A 13 -11.42 -3.38 -11.62
N SER A 14 -10.22 -3.39 -11.04
CA SER A 14 -9.08 -4.18 -11.51
C SER A 14 -8.37 -4.86 -10.34
N LEU A 15 -8.24 -6.18 -10.41
CA LEU A 15 -7.55 -7.00 -9.40
C LEU A 15 -6.11 -7.26 -9.80
N HIS A 16 -5.18 -6.75 -9.02
CA HIS A 16 -3.74 -6.95 -9.17
C HIS A 16 -3.26 -8.05 -8.21
N ARG A 17 -3.36 -9.31 -8.63
CA ARG A 17 -3.04 -10.46 -7.76
C ARG A 17 -1.60 -10.51 -7.27
N LYS A 18 -0.62 -10.12 -8.10
CA LYS A 18 0.80 -10.16 -7.73
C LYS A 18 1.14 -9.13 -6.65
N SER A 19 0.60 -7.93 -6.76
CA SER A 19 0.78 -6.86 -5.77
C SER A 19 -0.26 -6.89 -4.65
N ARG A 20 -1.23 -7.81 -4.68
CA ARG A 20 -2.31 -7.98 -3.68
C ARG A 20 -3.12 -6.71 -3.48
N LEU A 21 -3.51 -6.07 -4.59
CA LEU A 21 -4.25 -4.80 -4.59
C LEU A 21 -5.54 -4.93 -5.41
N LEU A 22 -6.59 -4.29 -4.93
CA LEU A 22 -7.81 -4.02 -5.68
C LEU A 22 -7.82 -2.54 -6.07
N LYS A 23 -7.71 -2.25 -7.38
CA LYS A 23 -7.89 -0.90 -7.92
C LYS A 23 -9.37 -0.68 -8.19
N ILE A 24 -9.90 0.44 -7.72
CA ILE A 24 -11.27 0.87 -7.98
C ILE A 24 -11.28 2.34 -8.40
N ALA A 25 -11.88 2.66 -9.54
CA ALA A 25 -12.13 4.03 -9.97
C ALA A 25 -13.63 4.32 -9.90
N PHE A 26 -14.00 5.53 -9.51
CA PHE A 26 -15.37 5.98 -9.32
C PHE A 26 -15.78 7.08 -10.29
N SER A 27 -17.09 7.27 -10.43
CA SER A 27 -17.69 8.22 -11.38
C SER A 27 -17.38 9.69 -11.10
N ASP A 28 -16.93 10.01 -9.89
CA ASP A 28 -16.47 11.36 -9.47
C ASP A 28 -14.99 11.62 -9.80
N GLY A 29 -14.31 10.66 -10.45
CA GLY A 29 -12.89 10.73 -10.79
C GLY A 29 -11.93 10.27 -9.70
N GLN A 30 -12.41 9.89 -8.51
CA GLN A 30 -11.56 9.29 -7.48
C GLN A 30 -11.16 7.88 -7.88
N SER A 31 -9.93 7.50 -7.52
CA SER A 31 -9.41 6.15 -7.73
C SER A 31 -8.61 5.72 -6.52
N PHE A 32 -8.88 4.50 -6.04
CA PHE A 32 -8.27 3.93 -4.85
C PHE A 32 -7.55 2.63 -5.17
N LEU A 33 -6.42 2.40 -4.49
CA LEU A 33 -5.67 1.15 -4.49
C LEU A 33 -5.79 0.54 -3.10
N LEU A 34 -6.64 -0.47 -2.96
CA LEU A 34 -6.99 -1.07 -1.68
C LEU A 34 -6.23 -2.39 -1.50
N PRO A 35 -5.31 -2.50 -0.51
CA PRO A 35 -4.64 -3.75 -0.20
C PRO A 35 -5.61 -4.87 0.20
N CYS A 36 -5.31 -6.10 -0.23
CA CYS A 36 -6.16 -7.26 0.11
C CYS A 36 -6.27 -7.45 1.63
N GLU A 37 -5.17 -7.28 2.37
CA GLU A 37 -5.19 -7.29 3.83
C GLU A 37 -6.13 -6.23 4.39
N TYR A 38 -6.03 -4.99 3.89
CA TYR A 38 -6.88 -3.89 4.33
C TYR A 38 -8.37 -4.19 4.13
N LEU A 39 -8.74 -4.70 2.96
CA LEU A 39 -10.11 -5.14 2.69
C LEU A 39 -10.52 -6.28 3.64
N ARG A 40 -9.65 -7.27 3.84
CA ARG A 40 -9.95 -8.44 4.67
C ARG A 40 -10.21 -8.09 6.13
N VAL A 41 -9.43 -7.19 6.71
CA VAL A 41 -9.58 -6.79 8.13
C VAL A 41 -10.75 -5.83 8.35
N HIS A 42 -11.23 -5.17 7.31
CA HIS A 42 -12.41 -4.31 7.33
C HIS A 42 -13.67 -4.98 6.74
N SER A 43 -13.67 -6.31 6.60
CA SER A 43 -14.87 -7.04 6.19
C SER A 43 -15.88 -7.08 7.35
N ARG A 44 -17.17 -6.82 7.06
CA ARG A 44 -18.22 -6.85 8.10
C ARG A 44 -18.34 -8.19 8.82
N ALA A 45 -17.99 -9.29 8.17
CA ALA A 45 -17.95 -10.60 8.81
C ALA A 45 -16.77 -10.75 9.81
N ALA A 46 -15.79 -9.85 9.80
CA ALA A 46 -14.78 -9.76 10.84
C ALA A 46 -15.31 -9.07 12.11
N GLU A 47 -16.43 -8.32 12.01
CA GLU A 47 -17.08 -7.65 13.16
C GLU A 47 -17.80 -8.63 14.11
N GLU A 48 -18.07 -9.87 13.68
CA GLU A 48 -18.66 -10.90 14.53
C GLU A 48 -17.63 -11.59 15.44
N VAL A 49 -16.33 -11.46 15.14
CA VAL A 49 -15.26 -11.95 15.99
C VAL A 49 -14.81 -10.83 16.92
N THR A 50 -15.53 -10.70 18.04
CA THR A 50 -15.17 -9.90 19.24
C THR A 50 -14.67 -8.49 18.97
N ARG A 51 -15.48 -7.50 19.29
CA ARG A 51 -15.22 -6.05 19.24
C ARG A 51 -13.94 -5.55 19.95
N ASP A 52 -13.17 -6.43 20.57
CA ASP A 52 -12.06 -6.07 21.46
C ASP A 52 -10.68 -6.53 20.96
N ALA A 53 -10.57 -7.25 19.84
CA ALA A 53 -9.28 -7.68 19.32
C ALA A 53 -9.18 -7.47 17.81
N PRO A 54 -8.05 -6.92 17.30
CA PRO A 54 -7.85 -6.75 15.87
C PRO A 54 -7.71 -8.10 15.18
N VAL A 55 -8.14 -8.20 13.93
CA VAL A 55 -7.96 -9.40 13.09
C VAL A 55 -6.47 -9.54 12.78
N THR A 56 -5.88 -10.69 13.11
CA THR A 56 -4.45 -10.96 12.96
C THR A 56 -4.15 -11.99 11.87
N GLY A 57 -2.89 -12.08 11.40
CA GLY A 57 -2.43 -13.12 10.48
C GLY A 57 -3.02 -13.01 9.08
N LYS A 58 -3.29 -11.79 8.60
CA LYS A 58 -3.86 -11.52 7.28
C LYS A 58 -2.91 -10.81 6.32
N GLU A 59 -1.65 -10.68 6.71
CA GLU A 59 -0.63 -9.96 5.96
C GLU A 59 -0.38 -10.53 4.56
N ASP A 60 -0.59 -11.83 4.39
CA ASP A 60 -0.34 -12.54 3.14
C ASP A 60 -1.61 -12.87 2.36
N VAL A 61 -2.77 -12.46 2.86
CA VAL A 61 -4.05 -12.71 2.21
C VAL A 61 -4.10 -12.12 0.80
N ASN A 62 -4.71 -12.85 -0.13
CA ASN A 62 -4.98 -12.40 -1.48
C ASN A 62 -6.46 -12.57 -1.81
N ILE A 63 -6.89 -11.98 -2.93
CA ILE A 63 -8.24 -12.14 -3.45
C ILE A 63 -8.22 -13.22 -4.54
N ASP A 64 -9.00 -14.27 -4.34
CA ASP A 64 -9.22 -15.34 -5.32
C ASP A 64 -10.18 -14.91 -6.43
N SER A 65 -11.31 -14.32 -6.06
CA SER A 65 -12.28 -13.82 -7.02
C SER A 65 -13.06 -12.62 -6.51
N ILE A 66 -13.59 -11.86 -7.45
CA ILE A 66 -14.51 -10.76 -7.21
C ILE A 66 -15.77 -11.00 -8.04
N GLU A 67 -16.93 -10.85 -7.44
CA GLU A 67 -18.22 -11.11 -8.05
C GLU A 67 -19.17 -9.92 -7.82
N PRO A 68 -19.66 -9.26 -8.89
CA PRO A 68 -20.66 -8.21 -8.74
C PRO A 68 -21.92 -8.75 -8.07
N GLN A 69 -22.45 -8.03 -7.09
CA GLN A 69 -23.73 -8.31 -6.43
C GLN A 69 -24.74 -7.24 -6.83
N GLY A 70 -25.54 -7.57 -7.85
CA GLY A 70 -26.44 -6.59 -8.46
C GLY A 70 -25.70 -5.36 -8.99
N SER A 71 -26.31 -4.18 -8.82
CA SER A 71 -25.72 -2.88 -9.22
C SER A 71 -25.15 -2.08 -8.04
N TYR A 72 -25.05 -2.68 -6.85
CA TYR A 72 -24.80 -1.92 -5.62
C TYR A 72 -23.61 -2.42 -4.78
N ALA A 73 -23.07 -3.61 -5.07
CA ALA A 73 -22.03 -4.20 -4.24
C ALA A 73 -21.09 -5.13 -5.02
N LEU A 74 -19.97 -5.47 -4.36
CA LEU A 74 -18.98 -6.46 -4.80
C LEU A 74 -18.82 -7.52 -3.70
N ARG A 75 -18.96 -8.80 -4.06
CA ARG A 75 -18.53 -9.92 -3.22
C ARG A 75 -17.06 -10.17 -3.48
N ILE A 76 -16.28 -10.27 -2.43
CA ILE A 76 -14.84 -10.58 -2.49
C ILE A 76 -14.61 -11.91 -1.81
N VAL A 77 -14.01 -12.83 -2.52
CA VAL A 77 -13.58 -14.14 -2.02
C VAL A 77 -12.08 -14.09 -1.78
N PHE A 78 -11.66 -14.34 -0.55
CA PHE A 78 -10.26 -14.34 -0.15
C PHE A 78 -9.69 -15.75 -0.12
N ASP A 79 -8.38 -15.88 -0.36
CA ASP A 79 -7.66 -17.16 -0.37
C ASP A 79 -7.50 -17.80 1.01
N ASP A 80 -7.82 -17.06 2.08
CA ASP A 80 -7.87 -17.60 3.45
C ASP A 80 -9.19 -18.32 3.79
N GLY A 81 -10.03 -18.59 2.79
CA GLY A 81 -11.32 -19.26 2.93
C GLY A 81 -12.46 -18.32 3.35
N HIS A 82 -12.23 -17.03 3.46
CA HIS A 82 -13.26 -16.03 3.78
C HIS A 82 -14.00 -15.59 2.51
N ASP A 83 -15.26 -16.01 2.36
CA ASP A 83 -16.07 -15.84 1.16
C ASP A 83 -17.37 -15.04 1.36
N THR A 84 -17.63 -14.58 2.59
CA THR A 84 -18.89 -13.90 2.97
C THR A 84 -18.82 -12.39 2.86
N SER A 85 -17.70 -11.82 2.42
CA SER A 85 -17.49 -10.38 2.36
C SER A 85 -18.23 -9.73 1.19
N ILE A 86 -19.30 -8.99 1.49
CA ILE A 86 -20.02 -8.15 0.53
C ILE A 86 -19.76 -6.69 0.88
N TYR A 87 -19.19 -5.95 -0.08
CA TYR A 87 -18.90 -4.53 0.06
C TYR A 87 -19.81 -3.73 -0.86
N SER A 88 -20.65 -2.84 -0.29
CA SER A 88 -21.38 -1.87 -1.09
C SER A 88 -20.40 -0.87 -1.74
N TRP A 89 -20.81 -0.21 -2.83
CA TRP A 89 -20.00 0.84 -3.45
C TRP A 89 -19.67 1.97 -2.48
N GLU A 90 -20.63 2.33 -1.63
CA GLU A 90 -20.43 3.28 -0.53
C GLU A 90 -19.32 2.82 0.43
N THR A 91 -19.38 1.57 0.89
CA THR A 91 -18.36 1.01 1.79
C THR A 91 -16.97 1.04 1.14
N LEU A 92 -16.84 0.63 -0.13
CA LEU A 92 -15.56 0.65 -0.84
C LEU A 92 -15.01 2.08 -1.03
N TYR A 93 -15.90 3.02 -1.29
CA TYR A 93 -15.55 4.43 -1.40
C TYR A 93 -15.07 4.99 -0.05
N GLU A 94 -15.81 4.74 1.04
CA GLU A 94 -15.43 5.15 2.39
C GLU A 94 -14.09 4.53 2.85
N LEU A 95 -13.88 3.25 2.54
CA LEU A 95 -12.60 2.58 2.80
C LEU A 95 -11.47 3.24 2.01
N GLY A 96 -11.72 3.64 0.77
CA GLY A 96 -10.73 4.36 -0.04
C GLY A 96 -10.36 5.72 0.53
N VAL A 97 -11.36 6.55 0.83
CA VAL A 97 -11.16 7.91 1.38
C VAL A 97 -10.48 7.87 2.74
N ASN A 98 -10.80 6.90 3.59
CA ASN A 98 -10.29 6.81 4.95
C ASN A 98 -9.13 5.81 5.10
N GLN A 99 -8.53 5.36 4.00
CA GLN A 99 -7.55 4.26 4.00
C GLN A 99 -6.40 4.48 4.98
N GLU A 100 -5.75 5.62 4.93
CA GLU A 100 -4.61 5.94 5.79
C GLU A 100 -5.01 5.95 7.28
N ARG A 101 -6.11 6.62 7.61
CA ARG A 101 -6.61 6.67 8.99
C ARG A 101 -6.96 5.29 9.54
N ASN A 102 -7.72 4.52 8.75
CA ASN A 102 -8.16 3.20 9.17
C ASN A 102 -7.00 2.22 9.28
N TRP A 103 -6.01 2.33 8.37
CA TRP A 103 -4.82 1.51 8.41
C TRP A 103 -3.97 1.79 9.64
N ASN A 104 -3.74 3.06 9.97
CA ASN A 104 -3.01 3.44 11.18
C ASN A 104 -3.71 2.95 12.45
N ALA A 105 -5.03 3.11 12.54
CA ALA A 105 -5.83 2.60 13.66
C ALA A 105 -5.72 1.07 13.79
N TYR A 106 -5.73 0.34 12.69
CA TYR A 106 -5.52 -1.11 12.68
C TYR A 106 -4.13 -1.49 13.21
N LEU A 107 -3.07 -0.83 12.74
CA LEU A 107 -1.70 -1.07 13.21
C LEU A 107 -1.53 -0.76 14.69
N GLU A 108 -2.12 0.32 15.19
CA GLU A 108 -2.15 0.67 16.62
C GLU A 108 -2.88 -0.42 17.43
N GLY A 109 -3.99 -0.92 16.91
CA GLY A 109 -4.73 -2.01 17.52
C GLY A 109 -3.91 -3.32 17.62
N LEU A 110 -3.17 -3.67 16.56
CA LEU A 110 -2.26 -4.81 16.57
C LEU A 110 -1.16 -4.66 17.62
N ALA A 111 -0.54 -3.48 17.69
CA ALA A 111 0.49 -3.18 18.66
C ALA A 111 -0.04 -3.24 20.10
N ALA A 112 -1.23 -2.69 20.36
CA ALA A 112 -1.89 -2.74 21.68
C ALA A 112 -2.25 -4.19 22.09
N ALA A 113 -2.57 -5.05 21.13
CA ALA A 113 -2.82 -6.48 21.35
C ALA A 113 -1.54 -7.30 21.48
N GLY A 114 -0.35 -6.69 21.39
CA GLY A 114 0.93 -7.38 21.44
C GLY A 114 1.19 -8.28 20.22
N TYR A 115 0.44 -8.06 19.12
CA TYR A 115 0.62 -8.83 17.90
C TYR A 115 1.74 -8.23 17.05
N THR A 116 2.70 -9.06 16.69
CA THR A 116 3.74 -8.74 15.74
C THR A 116 3.37 -9.30 14.38
N ARG A 117 3.22 -8.45 13.38
CA ARG A 117 2.92 -8.88 12.01
C ARG A 117 4.04 -9.78 11.49
N SER A 118 3.68 -10.86 10.77
CA SER A 118 4.67 -11.73 10.11
C SER A 118 5.50 -10.87 9.14
N GLY A 119 6.79 -10.71 9.46
CA GLY A 119 7.70 -9.75 8.82
C GLY A 119 8.20 -8.64 9.74
N GLN A 120 7.53 -8.40 10.89
CA GLN A 120 8.09 -7.65 12.02
C GLN A 120 8.72 -8.63 13.01
N LYS A 121 9.99 -8.93 12.85
CA LYS A 121 10.75 -9.59 13.92
C LYS A 121 10.94 -8.59 15.05
N THR A 122 10.18 -8.74 16.13
CA THR A 122 10.50 -8.09 17.42
C THR A 122 11.76 -8.74 17.98
N GLY A 123 12.67 -7.88 18.39
CA GLY A 123 14.03 -8.16 18.75
C GLY A 123 14.25 -9.31 19.73
N GLY A 124 15.27 -10.06 19.42
CA GLY A 124 15.90 -11.06 20.27
C GLY A 124 16.52 -12.17 19.43
N ASP A 125 17.49 -11.85 18.65
CA ASP A 125 18.71 -12.51 18.26
C ASP A 125 19.19 -11.87 16.95
N ALA A 126 20.45 -11.39 16.92
CA ALA A 126 21.18 -10.71 15.87
C ALA A 126 20.34 -10.37 14.61
N ALA A 127 19.77 -9.17 14.57
CA ALA A 127 19.03 -8.69 13.41
C ALA A 127 19.97 -8.75 12.20
N GLU A 128 19.71 -9.65 11.26
CA GLU A 128 20.18 -9.44 9.91
C GLU A 128 19.56 -8.12 9.45
N GLU A 129 20.40 -7.11 9.35
CA GLU A 129 20.04 -5.76 8.94
C GLU A 129 19.29 -5.85 7.59
N ARG A 130 18.02 -5.45 7.55
CA ARG A 130 17.24 -5.48 6.31
C ARG A 130 17.86 -4.52 5.32
N VAL A 131 18.51 -5.04 4.29
CA VAL A 131 19.18 -4.25 3.27
C VAL A 131 18.33 -4.26 2.00
N ILE A 132 18.11 -3.08 1.45
CA ILE A 132 17.44 -2.85 0.15
C ILE A 132 18.44 -2.08 -0.72
N THR A 133 18.70 -2.57 -1.93
CA THR A 133 19.54 -1.88 -2.90
C THR A 133 18.68 -0.88 -3.69
N VAL A 134 18.96 0.40 -3.55
CA VAL A 134 18.30 1.47 -4.32
C VAL A 134 19.15 1.88 -5.49
N LEU A 135 18.59 1.83 -6.70
CA LEU A 135 19.25 2.25 -7.94
C LEU A 135 18.68 3.59 -8.42
N TYR A 136 19.55 4.50 -8.80
CA TYR A 136 19.22 5.81 -9.34
C TYR A 136 19.54 5.90 -10.82
N PHE A 137 18.59 6.37 -11.62
CA PHE A 137 18.76 6.50 -13.07
C PHE A 137 18.78 7.95 -13.54
N ASN A 138 19.39 8.17 -14.71
CA ASN A 138 19.43 9.47 -15.39
C ASN A 138 19.98 10.59 -14.47
N TYR A 139 19.28 11.74 -14.43
CA TYR A 139 19.71 12.86 -13.60
C TYR A 139 19.74 12.53 -12.10
N LEU A 140 18.95 11.55 -11.62
CA LEU A 140 18.97 11.15 -10.21
C LEU A 140 20.34 10.61 -9.80
N ALA A 141 20.98 9.77 -10.62
CA ALA A 141 22.31 9.26 -10.33
C ALA A 141 23.34 10.39 -10.16
N ASN A 142 23.28 11.39 -11.04
CA ASN A 142 24.16 12.55 -10.97
C ASN A 142 23.88 13.42 -9.75
N MET A 143 22.60 13.70 -9.46
CA MET A 143 22.21 14.57 -8.35
C MET A 143 22.39 13.89 -6.99
N MET A 144 22.18 12.58 -6.89
CA MET A 144 22.45 11.80 -5.68
C MET A 144 23.93 11.47 -5.51
N ARG A 145 24.76 11.74 -6.56
CA ARG A 145 26.20 11.44 -6.64
C ARG A 145 26.52 9.96 -6.45
N ARG A 146 25.60 9.09 -6.84
CA ARG A 146 25.73 7.63 -6.80
C ARG A 146 24.69 6.98 -7.71
N GLU A 147 25.05 5.86 -8.31
CA GLU A 147 24.16 5.07 -9.16
C GLU A 147 23.36 4.07 -8.34
N SER A 148 23.94 3.62 -7.23
CA SER A 148 23.28 2.70 -6.29
C SER A 148 23.69 2.99 -4.86
N GLU A 149 22.85 2.59 -3.92
CA GLU A 149 23.16 2.54 -2.50
C GLU A 149 22.37 1.44 -1.81
N ASP A 150 23.01 0.81 -0.84
CA ASP A 150 22.34 -0.10 0.07
C ASP A 150 21.79 0.70 1.25
N VAL A 151 20.52 0.52 1.54
CA VAL A 151 19.84 1.21 2.61
C VAL A 151 19.22 0.21 3.56
N SER A 152 19.23 0.53 4.85
CA SER A 152 18.57 -0.23 5.90
C SER A 152 17.41 0.58 6.45
N PRO A 153 16.25 0.58 5.77
CA PRO A 153 15.09 1.32 6.24
C PRO A 153 14.54 0.68 7.52
N PRO A 154 13.95 1.50 8.42
CA PRO A 154 13.33 0.98 9.63
C PRO A 154 12.15 0.05 9.30
N ASP A 155 11.77 -0.80 10.24
CA ASP A 155 10.69 -1.78 10.08
C ASP A 155 9.32 -1.15 9.75
N SER A 156 9.13 0.12 10.08
CA SER A 156 7.94 0.88 9.70
C SER A 156 7.80 1.12 8.19
N VAL A 157 8.89 0.97 7.43
CA VAL A 157 8.93 1.08 5.97
C VAL A 157 8.74 -0.29 5.36
N GLN A 158 7.53 -0.66 4.97
CA GLN A 158 7.22 -2.00 4.47
C GLN A 158 6.97 -2.09 2.97
N ASP A 159 6.78 -0.96 2.31
CA ASP A 159 6.40 -0.88 0.90
C ASP A 159 7.15 0.22 0.16
N VAL A 160 6.93 0.30 -1.14
CA VAL A 160 7.57 1.28 -2.03
C VAL A 160 7.25 2.71 -1.61
N GLN A 161 6.01 3.00 -1.23
CA GLN A 161 5.59 4.34 -0.80
C GLN A 161 6.31 4.74 0.48
N GLY A 162 6.34 3.86 1.46
CA GLY A 162 7.06 4.08 2.70
C GLY A 162 8.56 4.30 2.48
N LEU A 163 9.17 3.52 1.56
CA LEU A 163 10.57 3.69 1.19
C LEU A 163 10.84 5.06 0.56
N LEU A 164 10.00 5.50 -0.38
CA LEU A 164 10.14 6.82 -1.00
C LEU A 164 10.01 7.94 0.03
N GLN A 165 9.00 7.92 0.88
CA GLN A 165 8.79 8.91 1.94
C GLN A 165 9.97 8.94 2.92
N TRP A 166 10.49 7.79 3.29
CA TRP A 166 11.66 7.69 4.17
C TRP A 166 12.91 8.25 3.48
N LEU A 167 13.17 7.90 2.21
CA LEU A 167 14.29 8.45 1.43
C LEU A 167 14.16 9.97 1.26
N GLN A 168 12.98 10.50 0.98
CA GLN A 168 12.73 11.94 0.90
C GLN A 168 13.10 12.66 2.21
N ARG A 169 12.79 12.06 3.34
CA ARG A 169 13.09 12.61 4.66
C ARG A 169 14.57 12.60 4.99
N ILE A 170 15.27 11.49 4.75
CA ILE A 170 16.70 11.38 5.06
C ILE A 170 17.60 12.16 4.06
N LYS A 171 17.10 12.42 2.85
CA LYS A 171 17.78 13.19 1.82
C LYS A 171 17.20 14.61 1.68
N ALA A 172 16.96 15.27 2.81
CA ALA A 172 16.19 16.51 2.93
C ALA A 172 16.42 17.56 1.82
N GLU A 173 17.66 17.83 1.44
CA GLU A 173 17.99 18.80 0.36
C GLU A 173 17.61 18.33 -1.05
N ARG A 174 17.46 17.02 -1.26
CA ARG A 174 17.23 16.38 -2.57
C ARG A 174 16.00 15.51 -2.58
N GLY A 175 15.29 15.41 -1.47
CA GLY A 175 14.10 14.58 -1.31
C GLY A 175 13.01 14.93 -2.33
N TYR A 176 12.86 16.21 -2.71
CA TYR A 176 11.90 16.64 -3.73
C TYR A 176 12.09 15.98 -5.10
N LEU A 177 13.30 15.47 -5.39
CA LEU A 177 13.57 14.73 -6.63
C LEU A 177 12.95 13.34 -6.65
N LEU A 178 12.58 12.82 -5.48
CA LEU A 178 11.98 11.49 -5.29
C LEU A 178 10.46 11.55 -5.13
N ASP A 179 9.84 12.65 -5.56
CA ASP A 179 8.38 12.79 -5.53
C ASP A 179 7.73 11.73 -6.43
N PRO A 180 6.70 10.99 -5.94
CA PRO A 180 5.99 9.99 -6.73
C PRO A 180 5.45 10.48 -8.07
N GLU A 181 5.15 11.78 -8.19
CA GLU A 181 4.72 12.38 -9.45
C GLU A 181 5.84 12.49 -10.49
N HIS A 182 7.08 12.50 -10.05
CA HIS A 182 8.26 12.72 -10.90
C HIS A 182 9.06 11.44 -11.19
N VAL A 183 8.74 10.33 -10.51
CA VAL A 183 9.48 9.08 -10.64
C VAL A 183 8.58 7.87 -10.88
N ARG A 184 9.14 6.84 -11.51
CA ARG A 184 8.58 5.50 -11.59
C ARG A 184 9.48 4.54 -10.84
N ILE A 185 8.87 3.59 -10.19
CA ILE A 185 9.60 2.61 -9.38
C ILE A 185 9.49 1.23 -10.02
N THR A 186 10.59 0.53 -10.00
CA THR A 186 10.59 -0.92 -10.25
C THR A 186 11.20 -1.65 -9.06
N VAL A 187 10.68 -2.80 -8.74
CA VAL A 187 11.24 -3.72 -7.74
C VAL A 187 11.62 -4.99 -8.47
N ASN A 188 12.89 -5.40 -8.34
CA ASN A 188 13.44 -6.58 -9.02
C ASN A 188 13.15 -6.56 -10.54
N LYS A 189 13.34 -5.37 -11.17
CA LYS A 189 13.12 -5.12 -12.61
C LYS A 189 11.67 -5.21 -13.09
N GLN A 190 10.69 -5.25 -12.18
CA GLN A 190 9.27 -5.21 -12.49
C GLN A 190 8.66 -3.90 -11.99
N PHE A 191 7.75 -3.30 -12.77
CA PHE A 191 7.04 -2.10 -12.31
C PHE A 191 6.33 -2.36 -10.99
N ALA A 192 6.52 -1.46 -10.05
CA ALA A 192 6.00 -1.56 -8.71
C ALA A 192 4.93 -0.49 -8.46
N GLU A 193 3.88 -0.91 -7.78
CA GLU A 193 2.83 -0.02 -7.27
C GLU A 193 3.27 0.56 -5.90
N PRO A 194 2.71 1.68 -5.46
CA PRO A 194 3.07 2.32 -4.19
C PRO A 194 3.07 1.37 -3.00
N PHE A 195 2.14 0.44 -2.95
CA PHE A 195 1.96 -0.53 -1.85
C PHE A 195 2.64 -1.89 -2.12
N THR A 196 3.49 -1.98 -3.15
CA THR A 196 4.32 -3.18 -3.36
C THR A 196 5.21 -3.39 -2.16
N ARG A 197 5.08 -4.54 -1.49
CA ARG A 197 5.90 -4.90 -0.33
C ARG A 197 7.36 -5.06 -0.73
N LEU A 198 8.22 -4.64 0.19
CA LEU A 198 9.67 -4.75 0.08
C LEU A 198 10.22 -5.73 1.11
N THR A 199 11.11 -6.59 0.68
CA THR A 199 11.83 -7.56 1.52
C THR A 199 13.33 -7.28 1.52
N SER A 200 14.07 -7.90 2.45
CA SER A 200 15.52 -7.82 2.43
C SER A 200 16.08 -8.43 1.14
N GLY A 201 17.04 -7.75 0.52
CA GLY A 201 17.65 -8.14 -0.74
C GLY A 201 16.92 -7.65 -1.99
N ASP A 202 15.80 -6.93 -1.86
CA ASP A 202 15.13 -6.34 -3.02
C ASP A 202 15.96 -5.23 -3.66
N GLU A 203 15.94 -5.18 -4.99
CA GLU A 203 16.51 -4.12 -5.82
C GLU A 203 15.40 -3.16 -6.25
N VAL A 204 15.44 -1.93 -5.76
CA VAL A 204 14.45 -0.89 -6.05
C VAL A 204 15.07 0.17 -6.96
N ALA A 205 14.64 0.22 -8.21
CA ALA A 205 15.11 1.23 -9.15
C ALA A 205 14.16 2.41 -9.22
N ILE A 206 14.71 3.61 -9.08
CA ILE A 206 14.00 4.89 -9.16
C ILE A 206 14.33 5.54 -10.50
N VAL A 207 13.34 5.57 -11.39
CA VAL A 207 13.50 6.06 -12.77
C VAL A 207 12.71 7.35 -12.93
N PRO A 208 13.34 8.48 -13.31
CA PRO A 208 12.60 9.72 -13.55
C PRO A 208 11.63 9.61 -14.73
N ASN A 209 10.47 10.26 -14.59
CA ASN A 209 9.48 10.37 -15.66
C ASN A 209 9.88 11.37 -16.76
N SER A 210 10.84 12.28 -16.47
CA SER A 210 11.35 13.33 -17.36
C SER A 210 12.86 13.28 -17.45
N PRO A 211 13.46 13.68 -18.57
CA PRO A 211 14.91 13.79 -18.67
C PRO A 211 15.50 14.96 -17.85
N ASN A 212 14.67 15.94 -17.48
CA ASN A 212 15.09 17.11 -16.73
C ASN A 212 14.62 17.04 -15.28
N PRO A 213 15.47 17.46 -14.31
CA PRO A 213 15.07 17.49 -12.91
C PRO A 213 13.99 18.54 -12.67
N PRO A 214 13.06 18.29 -11.72
CA PRO A 214 12.10 19.29 -11.28
C PRO A 214 12.82 20.46 -10.59
N ALA A 215 12.19 21.64 -10.60
CA ALA A 215 12.73 22.80 -9.91
C ALA A 215 12.70 22.57 -8.38
N PRO A 216 13.73 23.01 -7.64
CA PRO A 216 13.71 22.91 -6.19
C PRO A 216 12.54 23.73 -5.61
N PRO A 217 11.92 23.24 -4.50
CA PRO A 217 10.89 23.99 -3.81
C PRO A 217 11.46 25.33 -3.29
N ARG A 218 10.64 26.38 -3.41
CA ARG A 218 11.01 27.75 -2.96
C ARG A 218 10.89 27.88 -1.45
#